data_ff1092404c6fdfe35fbbb1109369ef73
#
_entry.id   ff1092404c6fdfe35fbbb1109369ef73
#
_cell.length_a   1.000
_cell.length_b   1.000
_cell.length_c   1.000
_cell.angle_alpha   90.00
_cell.angle_beta   90.00
_cell.angle_gamma   90.00
#
_symmetry.space_group_name_H-M   'P 1'
#
loop_
_entity.id
_entity.type
_entity.pdbx_description
1 polymer ?
#
loop_
_entity_poly.entity_id
_entity_poly.type
_entity_poly.pdbx_seq_one_letter_code
_entity_poly.pdbx_strand_id
1 'polypeptide(L)'
;LQVYDLLYFMTTRQYIPYIRKIVGKEHYVDVQNVIFMGGGKTAARAVKMLPEYMHAKIIEQSPERCEELNNIFNEDTLVINGDGRDIALLKEEGIRNTQAFVALTSNAETNILACLTAKRMGVRKTVASVENFDYVGTAESLDIGTIINKKAVAASHIYQMMLDANVENIRFLMSVNADVAEFTPSPESKITRKPVKDINQIGRASCR
;
A
#
# COMPACT_ATOMS: atom_id res chain seq x y z
N LEU A 1 5.81 -25.13 -2.30
CA LEU A 1 5.81 -23.88 -1.53
C LEU A 1 6.74 -24.05 -0.34
N GLN A 2 7.63 -23.08 -0.16
CA GLN A 2 8.53 -23.01 0.99
C GLN A 2 8.09 -21.88 1.92
N VAL A 3 8.57 -21.90 3.16
CA VAL A 3 8.37 -20.80 4.08
C VAL A 3 9.07 -19.56 3.49
N TYR A 4 8.37 -18.43 3.47
CA TYR A 4 8.75 -17.14 2.84
C TYR A 4 8.50 -17.01 1.33
N ASP A 5 7.89 -17.99 0.65
CA ASP A 5 7.43 -17.78 -0.72
C ASP A 5 6.33 -16.70 -0.77
N LEU A 6 6.46 -15.76 -1.72
CA LEU A 6 5.43 -14.77 -2.01
C LEU A 6 4.41 -15.35 -2.98
N LEU A 7 3.14 -15.31 -2.60
CA LEU A 7 2.04 -15.78 -3.43
C LEU A 7 1.18 -14.61 -3.90
N TYR A 8 1.02 -14.51 -5.20
CA TYR A 8 0.14 -13.53 -5.83
C TYR A 8 -1.15 -14.21 -6.27
N PHE A 9 -2.28 -13.70 -5.79
CA PHE A 9 -3.60 -14.19 -6.18
C PHE A 9 -4.30 -13.13 -7.02
N MET A 10 -4.73 -13.49 -8.20
CA MET A 10 -5.61 -12.67 -9.02
C MET A 10 -7.05 -13.16 -8.82
N THR A 11 -7.91 -12.31 -8.27
CA THR A 11 -9.30 -12.68 -7.96
C THR A 11 -10.19 -11.44 -7.90
N THR A 12 -11.50 -11.63 -8.00
CA THR A 12 -12.47 -10.56 -7.76
C THR A 12 -12.67 -10.33 -6.26
N ARG A 13 -13.15 -9.13 -5.89
CA ARG A 13 -13.33 -8.74 -4.47
C ARG A 13 -14.17 -9.72 -3.66
N GLN A 14 -15.18 -10.33 -4.26
CA GLN A 14 -16.07 -11.30 -3.61
C GLN A 14 -15.34 -12.57 -3.12
N TYR A 15 -14.24 -12.97 -3.74
CA TYR A 15 -13.47 -14.15 -3.37
C TYR A 15 -12.29 -13.85 -2.43
N ILE A 16 -12.00 -12.60 -2.11
CA ILE A 16 -10.94 -12.23 -1.16
C ILE A 16 -11.10 -12.93 0.20
N PRO A 17 -12.30 -13.01 0.81
CA PRO A 17 -12.49 -13.74 2.06
C PRO A 17 -12.11 -15.22 1.94
N TYR A 18 -12.43 -15.85 0.82
CA TYR A 18 -12.09 -17.25 0.56
C TYR A 18 -10.57 -17.46 0.42
N ILE A 19 -9.88 -16.56 -0.29
CA ILE A 19 -8.42 -16.60 -0.36
C ILE A 19 -7.79 -16.40 1.02
N ARG A 20 -8.30 -15.45 1.82
CA ARG A 20 -7.85 -15.25 3.21
C ARG A 20 -7.95 -16.54 4.04
N LYS A 21 -9.01 -17.31 3.84
CA LYS A 21 -9.18 -18.61 4.49
C LYS A 21 -8.10 -19.61 4.08
N ILE A 22 -7.86 -19.76 2.78
CA ILE A 22 -6.85 -20.68 2.24
C ILE A 22 -5.45 -20.35 2.77
N VAL A 23 -5.10 -19.06 2.88
CA VAL A 23 -3.78 -18.62 3.38
C VAL A 23 -3.70 -18.51 4.91
N GLY A 24 -4.72 -18.97 5.64
CA GLY A 24 -4.75 -18.96 7.12
C GLY A 24 -4.87 -17.57 7.74
N LYS A 25 -5.42 -16.59 6.99
CA LYS A 25 -5.60 -15.18 7.45
C LYS A 25 -7.09 -14.85 7.65
N GLU A 26 -7.89 -15.79 8.15
CA GLU A 26 -9.33 -15.62 8.34
C GLU A 26 -9.68 -14.50 9.34
N HIS A 27 -8.90 -14.36 10.41
CA HIS A 27 -9.15 -13.42 11.50
C HIS A 27 -8.45 -12.08 11.30
N TYR A 28 -8.40 -11.59 10.07
CA TYR A 28 -7.81 -10.29 9.80
C TYR A 28 -8.81 -9.20 10.23
N VAL A 29 -8.52 -8.51 11.33
CA VAL A 29 -9.34 -7.39 11.80
C VAL A 29 -9.27 -6.26 10.77
N ASP A 30 -10.42 -5.75 10.35
CA ASP A 30 -10.48 -4.61 9.46
C ASP A 30 -9.87 -3.37 10.13
N VAL A 31 -9.25 -2.53 9.30
CA VAL A 31 -8.63 -1.29 9.77
C VAL A 31 -9.75 -0.30 10.10
N GLN A 32 -9.79 0.13 11.34
CA GLN A 32 -10.69 1.19 11.80
C GLN A 32 -9.92 2.46 12.19
N ASN A 33 -8.75 2.31 12.83
CA ASN A 33 -7.93 3.43 13.27
C ASN A 33 -6.62 3.47 12.48
N VAL A 34 -6.33 4.63 11.92
CA VAL A 34 -5.13 4.88 11.10
C VAL A 34 -4.40 6.11 11.62
N ILE A 35 -3.08 5.98 11.83
CA ILE A 35 -2.21 7.14 12.08
C ILE A 35 -1.40 7.43 10.83
N PHE A 36 -1.47 8.68 10.36
CA PHE A 36 -0.61 9.20 9.30
C PHE A 36 0.51 10.03 9.91
N MET A 37 1.75 9.72 9.61
CA MET A 37 2.91 10.54 9.92
C MET A 37 3.30 11.37 8.71
N GLY A 38 3.16 12.69 8.83
CA GLY A 38 3.32 13.68 7.78
C GLY A 38 2.01 14.07 7.11
N GLY A 39 1.68 15.37 7.21
CA GLY A 39 0.43 16.00 6.73
C GLY A 39 0.52 16.57 5.31
N GLY A 40 1.40 16.06 4.47
CA GLY A 40 1.58 16.53 3.09
C GLY A 40 0.34 16.31 2.21
N LYS A 41 0.41 16.79 0.95
CA LYS A 41 -0.70 16.68 -0.03
C LYS A 41 -1.16 15.24 -0.25
N THR A 42 -0.23 14.28 -0.21
CA THR A 42 -0.54 12.84 -0.40
C THR A 42 -1.35 12.31 0.79
N ALA A 43 -0.94 12.63 2.02
CA ALA A 43 -1.66 12.25 3.23
C ALA A 43 -3.07 12.85 3.24
N ALA A 44 -3.19 14.16 2.98
CA ALA A 44 -4.49 14.83 2.94
C ALA A 44 -5.45 14.20 1.90
N ARG A 45 -4.94 13.83 0.73
CA ARG A 45 -5.76 13.12 -0.28
C ARG A 45 -6.13 11.72 0.16
N ALA A 46 -5.19 10.97 0.76
CA ALA A 46 -5.44 9.61 1.23
C ALA A 46 -6.53 9.60 2.32
N VAL A 47 -6.45 10.53 3.28
CA VAL A 47 -7.46 10.66 4.35
C VAL A 47 -8.85 10.96 3.78
N LYS A 48 -8.97 11.87 2.79
CA LYS A 48 -10.26 12.17 2.13
C LYS A 48 -10.88 10.98 1.39
N MET A 49 -10.09 9.98 1.06
CA MET A 49 -10.55 8.77 0.35
C MET A 49 -10.84 7.60 1.31
N LEU A 50 -10.62 7.78 2.61
CA LEU A 50 -10.94 6.74 3.59
C LEU A 50 -12.45 6.54 3.67
N PRO A 51 -12.93 5.30 3.85
CA PRO A 51 -14.31 5.03 4.16
C PRO A 51 -14.71 5.67 5.50
N GLU A 52 -15.97 6.04 5.66
CA GLU A 52 -16.52 6.70 6.87
C GLU A 52 -16.29 5.91 8.17
N TYR A 53 -16.16 4.59 8.11
CA TYR A 53 -15.89 3.76 9.29
C TYR A 53 -14.41 3.78 9.73
N MET A 54 -13.52 4.44 9.00
CA MET A 54 -12.10 4.58 9.33
C MET A 54 -11.83 5.94 9.95
N HIS A 55 -11.24 5.93 11.15
CA HIS A 55 -10.84 7.14 11.88
C HIS A 55 -9.36 7.42 11.62
N ALA A 56 -9.06 8.60 11.14
CA ALA A 56 -7.70 9.02 10.84
C ALA A 56 -7.18 10.01 11.87
N LYS A 57 -5.91 9.85 12.25
CA LYS A 57 -5.11 10.86 12.94
C LYS A 57 -3.94 11.25 12.03
N ILE A 58 -3.64 12.54 11.95
CA ILE A 58 -2.48 13.07 11.21
C ILE A 58 -1.53 13.71 12.20
N ILE A 59 -0.29 13.23 12.27
CA ILE A 59 0.78 13.85 13.05
C ILE A 59 1.68 14.64 12.10
N GLU A 60 1.75 15.95 12.29
CA GLU A 60 2.49 16.87 11.44
C GLU A 60 3.37 17.81 12.30
N GLN A 61 4.60 18.03 11.87
CA GLN A 61 5.55 18.86 12.62
C GLN A 61 5.34 20.37 12.44
N SER A 62 4.90 20.81 11.24
CA SER A 62 4.67 22.23 10.97
C SER A 62 3.34 22.70 11.56
N PRO A 63 3.35 23.66 12.49
CA PRO A 63 2.14 24.26 13.02
C PRO A 63 1.26 24.87 11.92
N GLU A 64 1.87 25.56 10.95
CA GLU A 64 1.15 26.20 9.85
C GLU A 64 0.43 25.14 8.99
N ARG A 65 1.10 24.01 8.78
CA ARG A 65 0.48 22.91 8.04
C ARG A 65 -0.64 22.25 8.82
N CYS A 66 -0.54 22.16 10.13
CA CYS A 66 -1.61 21.68 11.00
C CYS A 66 -2.84 22.60 10.90
N GLU A 67 -2.68 23.92 10.90
CA GLU A 67 -3.77 24.86 10.70
C GLU A 67 -4.46 24.68 9.35
N GLU A 68 -3.68 24.57 8.27
CA GLU A 68 -4.22 24.26 6.93
C GLU A 68 -5.03 22.95 6.92
N LEU A 69 -4.52 21.91 7.56
CA LEU A 69 -5.19 20.61 7.63
C LEU A 69 -6.47 20.67 8.44
N ASN A 70 -6.49 21.41 9.56
CA ASN A 70 -7.70 21.63 10.35
C ASN A 70 -8.78 22.38 9.56
N ASN A 71 -8.39 23.26 8.64
CA ASN A 71 -9.34 23.92 7.73
C ASN A 71 -9.84 22.99 6.61
N ILE A 72 -9.10 21.94 6.28
CA ILE A 72 -9.45 20.96 5.24
C ILE A 72 -10.33 19.83 5.80
N PHE A 73 -10.04 19.42 7.02
CA PHE A 73 -10.71 18.33 7.72
C PHE A 73 -11.58 18.91 8.85
N ASN A 74 -12.83 18.47 8.89
CA ASN A 74 -13.72 18.74 10.00
C ASN A 74 -13.41 17.79 11.17
N GLU A 75 -14.31 17.67 12.12
CA GLU A 75 -14.18 16.91 13.37
C GLU A 75 -13.82 15.41 13.21
N ASP A 76 -13.95 14.85 11.99
CA ASP A 76 -13.73 13.44 11.72
C ASP A 76 -12.25 13.03 11.66
N THR A 77 -11.33 13.98 11.51
CA THR A 77 -9.89 13.74 11.41
C THR A 77 -9.12 14.57 12.42
N LEU A 78 -8.47 13.92 13.36
CA LEU A 78 -7.65 14.60 14.37
C LEU A 78 -6.29 14.96 13.80
N VAL A 79 -5.96 16.26 13.78
CA VAL A 79 -4.64 16.77 13.39
C VAL A 79 -3.84 17.12 14.64
N ILE A 80 -2.66 16.54 14.78
CA ILE A 80 -1.80 16.65 15.95
C ILE A 80 -0.51 17.33 15.53
N ASN A 81 -0.18 18.45 16.16
CA ASN A 81 1.12 19.06 15.95
C ASN A 81 2.18 18.36 16.80
N GLY A 82 3.14 17.73 16.14
CA GLY A 82 4.20 16.99 16.82
C GLY A 82 5.10 16.19 15.90
N ASP A 83 6.10 15.56 16.50
CA ASP A 83 7.01 14.68 15.79
C ASP A 83 6.49 13.23 15.81
N GLY A 84 6.10 12.70 14.65
CA GLY A 84 5.61 11.33 14.53
C GLY A 84 6.65 10.24 14.81
N ARG A 85 7.89 10.61 15.14
CA ARG A 85 8.94 9.70 15.65
C ARG A 85 8.95 9.61 17.17
N ASP A 86 8.29 10.55 17.84
CA ASP A 86 8.23 10.56 19.30
C ASP A 86 7.34 9.41 19.80
N ILE A 87 7.99 8.48 20.50
CA ILE A 87 7.32 7.29 21.05
C ILE A 87 6.33 7.66 22.17
N ALA A 88 6.60 8.73 22.93
CA ALA A 88 5.69 9.19 23.98
C ALA A 88 4.41 9.72 23.35
N LEU A 89 4.53 10.59 22.35
CA LEU A 89 3.40 11.10 21.57
C LEU A 89 2.59 9.97 20.92
N LEU A 90 3.26 9.03 20.27
CA LEU A 90 2.57 7.89 19.65
C LEU A 90 1.79 7.04 20.65
N LYS A 91 2.30 6.89 21.88
CA LYS A 91 1.60 6.17 22.96
C LYS A 91 0.38 6.94 23.45
N GLU A 92 0.50 8.26 23.65
CA GLU A 92 -0.60 9.15 24.02
C GLU A 92 -1.70 9.12 22.99
N GLU A 93 -1.33 9.12 21.70
CA GLU A 93 -2.26 9.06 20.60
C GLU A 93 -2.83 7.66 20.30
N GLY A 94 -2.49 6.69 21.12
CA GLY A 94 -3.11 5.37 21.12
C GLY A 94 -2.61 4.45 20.02
N ILE A 95 -1.31 4.50 19.66
CA ILE A 95 -0.73 3.64 18.62
C ILE A 95 -0.97 2.15 18.87
N ARG A 96 -1.11 1.72 20.13
CA ARG A 96 -1.37 0.31 20.48
C ARG A 96 -2.76 -0.16 20.05
N ASN A 97 -3.71 0.77 19.90
CA ASN A 97 -5.07 0.51 19.45
C ASN A 97 -5.26 0.84 17.97
N THR A 98 -4.18 1.19 17.28
CA THR A 98 -4.15 1.55 15.86
C THR A 98 -3.85 0.31 15.02
N GLN A 99 -4.63 0.06 13.99
CA GLN A 99 -4.44 -1.09 13.10
C GLN A 99 -3.53 -0.76 11.92
N ALA A 100 -3.45 0.52 11.51
CA ALA A 100 -2.59 0.93 10.41
C ALA A 100 -1.80 2.19 10.74
N PHE A 101 -0.52 2.20 10.34
CA PHE A 101 0.37 3.37 10.44
C PHE A 101 0.96 3.67 9.07
N VAL A 102 0.83 4.92 8.62
CA VAL A 102 1.19 5.34 7.26
C VAL A 102 2.18 6.49 7.35
N ALA A 103 3.44 6.24 7.00
CA ALA A 103 4.52 7.23 7.02
C ALA A 103 4.71 7.84 5.63
N LEU A 104 4.38 9.13 5.50
CA LEU A 104 4.38 9.88 4.23
C LEU A 104 5.19 11.18 4.30
N THR A 105 6.21 11.24 5.15
CA THR A 105 7.13 12.38 5.16
C THR A 105 8.00 12.41 3.90
N SER A 106 8.76 13.47 3.72
CA SER A 106 9.72 13.59 2.59
C SER A 106 10.97 12.74 2.76
N ASN A 107 11.24 12.23 3.96
CA ASN A 107 12.45 11.47 4.28
C ASN A 107 12.15 9.96 4.34
N ALA A 108 12.75 9.21 3.41
CA ALA A 108 12.52 7.77 3.26
C ALA A 108 13.00 6.97 4.47
N GLU A 109 14.17 7.29 5.01
CA GLU A 109 14.77 6.62 6.16
C GLU A 109 13.91 6.81 7.41
N THR A 110 13.41 8.03 7.61
CA THR A 110 12.47 8.35 8.68
C THR A 110 11.19 7.53 8.54
N ASN A 111 10.64 7.41 7.34
CA ASN A 111 9.43 6.63 7.08
C ASN A 111 9.65 5.14 7.37
N ILE A 112 10.80 4.59 6.97
CA ILE A 112 11.17 3.19 7.22
C ILE A 112 11.27 2.93 8.72
N LEU A 113 12.04 3.75 9.44
CA LEU A 113 12.25 3.58 10.89
C LEU A 113 10.96 3.77 11.68
N ALA A 114 10.12 4.73 11.30
CA ALA A 114 8.83 4.96 11.94
C ALA A 114 7.89 3.76 11.75
N CYS A 115 7.83 3.19 10.55
CA CYS A 115 7.05 1.98 10.29
C CYS A 115 7.56 0.77 11.08
N LEU A 116 8.89 0.59 11.16
CA LEU A 116 9.49 -0.46 11.97
C LEU A 116 9.13 -0.30 13.46
N THR A 117 9.20 0.93 13.97
CA THR A 117 8.82 1.25 15.35
C THR A 117 7.34 1.00 15.60
N ALA A 118 6.45 1.47 14.72
CA ALA A 118 5.02 1.23 14.82
C ALA A 118 4.69 -0.28 14.84
N LYS A 119 5.36 -1.06 14.00
CA LYS A 119 5.21 -2.51 13.95
C LYS A 119 5.63 -3.17 15.26
N ARG A 120 6.76 -2.75 15.85
CA ARG A 120 7.21 -3.21 17.18
C ARG A 120 6.26 -2.81 18.32
N MET A 121 5.49 -1.74 18.14
CA MET A 121 4.45 -1.32 19.08
C MET A 121 3.12 -2.04 18.88
N GLY A 122 3.02 -2.97 17.94
CA GLY A 122 1.87 -3.83 17.71
C GLY A 122 0.97 -3.43 16.55
N VAL A 123 1.33 -2.39 15.79
CA VAL A 123 0.58 -2.02 14.58
C VAL A 123 0.73 -3.12 13.53
N ARG A 124 -0.38 -3.60 13.00
CA ARG A 124 -0.40 -4.73 12.08
C ARG A 124 -0.10 -4.36 10.63
N LYS A 125 -0.58 -3.20 10.19
CA LYS A 125 -0.36 -2.68 8.84
C LYS A 125 0.48 -1.44 8.88
N THR A 126 1.59 -1.45 8.18
CA THR A 126 2.45 -0.28 8.04
C THR A 126 2.66 0.02 6.57
N VAL A 127 2.68 1.29 6.22
CA VAL A 127 2.89 1.78 4.87
C VAL A 127 3.93 2.88 4.90
N ALA A 128 5.03 2.71 4.18
CA ALA A 128 6.11 3.70 4.10
C ALA A 128 6.25 4.27 2.69
N SER A 129 6.32 5.60 2.58
CA SER A 129 6.75 6.26 1.34
C SER A 129 8.27 6.23 1.24
N VAL A 130 8.78 5.54 0.20
CA VAL A 130 10.22 5.39 -0.08
C VAL A 130 10.48 5.85 -1.50
N GLU A 131 10.97 7.08 -1.64
CA GLU A 131 11.19 7.70 -2.96
C GLU A 131 12.51 7.27 -3.61
N ASN A 132 13.48 6.86 -2.81
CA ASN A 132 14.76 6.35 -3.30
C ASN A 132 14.64 4.84 -3.58
N PHE A 133 14.86 4.44 -4.83
CA PHE A 133 14.81 3.04 -5.25
C PHE A 133 15.86 2.17 -4.56
N ASP A 134 17.02 2.73 -4.20
CA ASP A 134 18.10 1.99 -3.53
C ASP A 134 17.68 1.48 -2.15
N TYR A 135 16.73 2.14 -1.50
CA TYR A 135 16.23 1.74 -0.19
C TYR A 135 15.04 0.76 -0.26
N VAL A 136 14.43 0.56 -1.41
CA VAL A 136 13.25 -0.32 -1.55
C VAL A 136 13.61 -1.75 -1.14
N GLY A 137 14.68 -2.32 -1.69
CA GLY A 137 15.10 -3.68 -1.34
C GLY A 137 15.47 -3.85 0.14
N THR A 138 16.15 -2.86 0.71
CA THR A 138 16.46 -2.86 2.16
C THR A 138 15.19 -2.78 3.00
N ALA A 139 14.27 -1.92 2.65
CA ALA A 139 13.00 -1.75 3.35
C ALA A 139 12.14 -3.01 3.30
N GLU A 140 12.11 -3.70 2.15
CA GLU A 140 11.44 -4.99 1.99
C GLU A 140 12.05 -6.08 2.88
N SER A 141 13.39 -6.14 2.96
CA SER A 141 14.09 -7.11 3.81
C SER A 141 13.84 -6.90 5.31
N LEU A 142 13.53 -5.69 5.73
CA LEU A 142 13.18 -5.34 7.11
C LEU A 142 11.72 -5.68 7.47
N ASP A 143 10.94 -6.18 6.54
CA ASP A 143 9.52 -6.51 6.74
C ASP A 143 8.73 -5.35 7.36
N ILE A 144 8.99 -4.12 6.89
CA ILE A 144 8.32 -2.93 7.41
C ILE A 144 6.85 -2.80 6.98
N GLY A 145 6.35 -3.71 6.17
CA GLY A 145 5.02 -3.66 5.59
C GLY A 145 5.01 -3.23 4.12
N THR A 146 4.03 -2.45 3.71
CA THR A 146 3.88 -2.00 2.33
C THR A 146 4.78 -0.80 2.04
N ILE A 147 5.50 -0.86 0.94
CA ILE A 147 6.31 0.26 0.45
C ILE A 147 5.59 0.93 -0.71
N ILE A 148 5.53 2.26 -0.67
CA ILE A 148 5.01 3.07 -1.76
C ILE A 148 6.13 3.95 -2.32
N ASN A 149 6.42 3.78 -3.60
CA ASN A 149 7.25 4.70 -4.36
C ASN A 149 6.35 5.50 -5.32
N LYS A 150 6.15 6.78 -5.04
CA LYS A 150 5.25 7.64 -5.84
C LYS A 150 5.72 7.79 -7.28
N LYS A 151 7.03 7.80 -7.51
CA LYS A 151 7.61 7.88 -8.87
C LYS A 151 7.28 6.62 -9.68
N ALA A 152 7.41 5.43 -9.06
CA ALA A 152 7.07 4.18 -9.71
C ALA A 152 5.57 4.08 -10.02
N VAL A 153 4.72 4.51 -9.07
CA VAL A 153 3.26 4.55 -9.29
C VAL A 153 2.90 5.49 -10.43
N ALA A 154 3.50 6.70 -10.46
CA ALA A 154 3.27 7.65 -11.55
C ALA A 154 3.78 7.12 -12.90
N ALA A 155 4.98 6.53 -12.93
CA ALA A 155 5.55 5.93 -14.14
C ALA A 155 4.67 4.80 -14.69
N SER A 156 4.16 3.92 -13.81
CA SER A 156 3.22 2.86 -14.18
C SER A 156 1.97 3.42 -14.84
N HIS A 157 1.42 4.49 -14.28
CA HIS A 157 0.21 5.10 -14.80
C HIS A 157 0.44 5.81 -16.14
N ILE A 158 1.59 6.52 -16.29
CA ILE A 158 1.99 7.12 -17.57
C ILE A 158 2.18 6.04 -18.63
N TYR A 159 2.87 4.95 -18.29
CA TYR A 159 3.08 3.84 -19.22
C TYR A 159 1.76 3.20 -19.66
N GLN A 160 0.84 3.00 -18.72
CA GLN A 160 -0.51 2.52 -19.02
C GLN A 160 -1.26 3.43 -20.01
N MET A 161 -1.14 4.76 -19.85
CA MET A 161 -1.77 5.74 -20.74
C MET A 161 -1.17 5.74 -22.16
N MET A 162 0.11 5.32 -22.30
CA MET A 162 0.82 5.26 -23.57
C MET A 162 0.58 3.96 -24.33
N LEU A 163 0.10 2.92 -23.67
CA LEU A 163 -0.22 1.66 -24.32
C LEU A 163 -1.55 1.79 -25.05
N ASP A 164 -1.58 1.25 -26.28
CA ASP A 164 -2.79 1.22 -27.09
C ASP A 164 -3.96 0.50 -26.37
N ALA A 165 -5.16 0.83 -26.77
CA ALA A 165 -6.45 0.63 -26.10
C ALA A 165 -6.82 -0.80 -25.61
N ASN A 166 -5.92 -1.77 -25.70
CA ASN A 166 -6.18 -3.17 -25.30
C ASN A 166 -5.56 -3.56 -23.96
N VAL A 167 -4.90 -2.63 -23.25
CA VAL A 167 -4.30 -2.89 -21.93
C VAL A 167 -5.10 -2.12 -20.89
N GLU A 168 -5.85 -2.84 -20.06
CA GLU A 168 -6.72 -2.22 -19.07
C GLU A 168 -5.98 -1.82 -17.79
N ASN A 169 -5.02 -2.63 -17.36
CA ASN A 169 -4.25 -2.38 -16.15
C ASN A 169 -2.81 -2.89 -16.28
N ILE A 170 -1.86 -2.12 -15.75
CA ILE A 170 -0.49 -2.57 -15.54
C ILE A 170 -0.09 -2.30 -14.09
N ARG A 171 0.58 -3.26 -13.46
CA ARG A 171 1.17 -3.09 -12.14
C ARG A 171 2.58 -3.64 -12.14
N PHE A 172 3.53 -2.79 -11.78
CA PHE A 172 4.90 -3.20 -11.52
C PHE A 172 4.98 -3.85 -10.14
N LEU A 173 5.51 -5.07 -10.09
CA LEU A 173 5.81 -5.77 -8.85
C LEU A 173 7.25 -5.42 -8.47
N MET A 174 7.44 -4.41 -7.60
CA MET A 174 8.77 -3.90 -7.24
C MET A 174 9.66 -4.93 -6.56
N SER A 175 9.08 -5.91 -5.86
CA SER A 175 9.78 -6.98 -5.15
C SER A 175 10.26 -8.13 -6.04
N VAL A 176 9.76 -8.21 -7.26
CA VAL A 176 10.17 -9.20 -8.26
C VAL A 176 10.33 -8.50 -9.60
N ASN A 177 11.31 -8.90 -10.39
CA ASN A 177 11.50 -8.33 -11.72
C ASN A 177 10.43 -8.86 -12.70
N ALA A 178 9.17 -8.50 -12.42
CA ALA A 178 7.99 -8.94 -13.17
C ALA A 178 6.90 -7.88 -13.14
N ASP A 179 6.11 -7.84 -14.20
CA ASP A 179 4.97 -6.95 -14.34
C ASP A 179 3.68 -7.75 -14.49
N VAL A 180 2.59 -7.23 -13.96
CA VAL A 180 1.26 -7.77 -14.17
C VAL A 180 0.52 -6.84 -15.13
N ALA A 181 0.09 -7.39 -16.26
CA ALA A 181 -0.70 -6.65 -17.23
C ALA A 181 -2.01 -7.38 -17.52
N GLU A 182 -3.10 -6.62 -17.59
CA GLU A 182 -4.44 -7.09 -17.92
C GLU A 182 -4.75 -6.69 -19.37
N PHE A 183 -5.06 -7.69 -20.19
CA PHE A 183 -5.36 -7.50 -21.60
C PHE A 183 -6.74 -8.01 -21.94
N THR A 184 -7.49 -7.25 -22.73
CA THR A 184 -8.68 -7.76 -23.41
C THR A 184 -8.26 -8.34 -24.75
N PRO A 185 -8.29 -9.68 -24.95
CA PRO A 185 -7.87 -10.30 -26.19
C PRO A 185 -8.84 -9.96 -27.32
N SER A 186 -8.32 -9.73 -28.53
CA SER A 186 -9.17 -9.57 -29.71
C SER A 186 -9.94 -10.86 -30.03
N PRO A 187 -11.17 -10.78 -30.57
CA PRO A 187 -12.01 -11.97 -30.86
C PRO A 187 -11.33 -13.00 -31.77
N GLU A 188 -10.42 -12.58 -32.63
CA GLU A 188 -9.70 -13.44 -33.58
C GLU A 188 -8.36 -13.95 -33.08
N SER A 189 -7.98 -13.62 -31.85
CA SER A 189 -6.68 -14.02 -31.29
C SER A 189 -6.62 -15.54 -31.13
N LYS A 190 -5.40 -16.09 -31.20
CA LYS A 190 -5.20 -17.54 -31.00
C LYS A 190 -5.63 -18.01 -29.61
N ILE A 191 -5.61 -17.12 -28.63
CA ILE A 191 -5.95 -17.41 -27.24
C ILE A 191 -7.48 -17.56 -27.04
N THR A 192 -8.29 -16.94 -27.89
CA THR A 192 -9.76 -17.02 -27.82
C THR A 192 -10.35 -18.23 -28.52
N ARG A 193 -9.53 -19.00 -29.26
CA ARG A 193 -9.97 -20.15 -30.05
C ARG A 193 -10.22 -21.42 -29.25
N LYS A 194 -9.72 -21.49 -28.01
CA LYS A 194 -9.85 -22.66 -27.13
C LYS A 194 -10.18 -22.23 -25.71
N PRO A 195 -10.87 -23.08 -24.94
CA PRO A 195 -11.02 -22.86 -23.50
C PRO A 195 -9.67 -22.71 -22.82
N VAL A 196 -9.59 -21.84 -21.78
CA VAL A 196 -8.34 -21.55 -21.04
C VAL A 196 -7.64 -22.81 -20.54
N LYS A 197 -8.39 -23.83 -20.11
CA LYS A 197 -7.86 -25.13 -19.64
C LYS A 197 -7.07 -25.90 -20.70
N ASP A 198 -7.32 -25.64 -21.97
CA ASP A 198 -6.71 -26.35 -23.11
C ASP A 198 -5.57 -25.55 -23.75
N ILE A 199 -5.18 -24.42 -23.15
CA ILE A 199 -4.09 -23.56 -23.61
C ILE A 199 -2.81 -23.92 -22.87
N ASN A 200 -1.92 -24.69 -23.53
CA ASN A 200 -0.66 -25.18 -22.94
C ASN A 200 0.37 -24.08 -22.58
N GLN A 201 0.10 -22.82 -22.90
CA GLN A 201 0.98 -21.68 -22.62
C GLN A 201 0.63 -20.92 -21.33
N ILE A 202 -0.51 -21.21 -20.71
CA ILE A 202 -0.96 -20.56 -19.49
C ILE A 202 -0.42 -21.33 -18.29
N GLY A 203 0.23 -20.60 -17.36
CA GLY A 203 0.73 -21.17 -16.10
C GLY A 203 2.23 -21.51 -16.09
N ARG A 204 3.00 -21.17 -17.11
CA ARG A 204 4.46 -21.23 -17.05
C ARG A 204 5.05 -19.90 -16.62
N ALA A 205 5.32 -19.75 -15.32
CA ALA A 205 6.31 -18.80 -14.86
C ALA A 205 7.70 -19.34 -15.25
N SER A 206 8.39 -18.70 -16.18
CA SER A 206 9.82 -18.93 -16.37
C SER A 206 10.56 -17.99 -15.43
N CYS A 207 11.02 -18.49 -14.30
CA CYS A 207 12.08 -17.81 -13.55
C CYS A 207 13.36 -17.87 -14.40
N ARG A 208 13.83 -16.73 -14.87
CA ARG A 208 15.20 -16.53 -15.34
C ARG A 208 15.95 -15.68 -14.35
#